data_a418aac59be4fe2c1fa7942b3baf2191
#
_entry.id   a418aac59be4fe2c1fa7942b3baf2191
#
_cell.length_a   1.000
_cell.length_b   1.000
_cell.length_c   1.000
_cell.angle_alpha   90.00
_cell.angle_beta   90.00
_cell.angle_gamma   90.00
#
_symmetry.space_group_name_H-M   'P 1'
#
loop_
_entity.id
_entity.type
_entity.pdbx_description
1 polymer ?
#
loop_
_entity_poly.entity_id
_entity_poly.type
_entity_poly.pdbx_seq_one_letter_code
_entity_poly.pdbx_strand_id
1 'polypeptide(L)'
;RLMDVNLRGSFLLAREASKLMLEKSSGSIVNIASIMGPLGRKTISAYTTSKGGIVGLTKALAVELGPQGIRCNAIAPGFFVTEMNTAMKDNQEFSSFIEGRTPLQRWGQPEEIAGAAVFLMSSAASYVNGHVLTVDGGLSSQV
;
A
#
# COMPACT_ATOMS: atom_id res chain seq x y z
N ARG A 1 -1.03 12.48 15.35
CA ARG A 1 -0.28 12.88 14.13
C ARG A 1 -0.10 11.74 13.12
N LEU A 2 0.40 10.53 13.52
CA LEU A 2 0.60 9.43 12.56
C LEU A 2 -0.73 8.99 11.91
N MET A 3 -1.76 8.77 12.73
CA MET A 3 -3.10 8.41 12.24
C MET A 3 -3.71 9.49 11.34
N ASP A 4 -3.49 10.77 11.67
CA ASP A 4 -4.00 11.88 10.86
C ASP A 4 -3.36 11.91 9.47
N VAL A 5 -2.04 11.71 9.40
CA VAL A 5 -1.32 11.71 8.14
C VAL A 5 -1.64 10.45 7.33
N ASN A 6 -1.43 9.27 7.92
CA ASN A 6 -1.50 8.02 7.16
C ASN A 6 -2.93 7.60 6.80
N LEU A 7 -3.88 7.75 7.73
CA LEU A 7 -5.25 7.24 7.52
C LEU A 7 -6.23 8.36 7.17
N ARG A 8 -6.35 9.39 8.03
CA ARG A 8 -7.28 10.48 7.78
C ARG A 8 -6.92 11.25 6.51
N GLY A 9 -5.62 11.52 6.28
CA GLY A 9 -5.14 12.18 5.05
C GLY A 9 -5.51 11.40 3.79
N SER A 10 -5.27 10.09 3.78
CA SER A 10 -5.65 9.22 2.66
C SER A 10 -7.16 9.20 2.42
N PHE A 11 -7.96 9.13 3.49
CA PHE A 11 -9.42 9.20 3.37
C PHE A 11 -9.87 10.53 2.74
N LEU A 12 -9.34 11.66 3.22
CA LEU A 12 -9.71 12.98 2.71
C LEU A 12 -9.31 13.17 1.24
N LEU A 13 -8.11 12.73 0.86
CA LEU A 13 -7.65 12.79 -0.53
C LEU A 13 -8.50 11.91 -1.45
N ALA A 14 -8.79 10.68 -1.04
CA ALA A 14 -9.64 9.79 -1.81
C ALA A 14 -11.06 10.36 -1.98
N ARG A 15 -11.63 10.96 -0.93
CA ARG A 15 -12.93 11.63 -0.97
C ARG A 15 -12.95 12.79 -1.97
N GLU A 16 -11.95 13.66 -1.93
CA GLU A 16 -11.92 14.81 -2.86
C GLU A 16 -11.62 14.37 -4.30
N ALA A 17 -10.72 13.41 -4.49
CA ALA A 17 -10.44 12.87 -5.82
C ALA A 17 -11.67 12.16 -6.43
N SER A 18 -12.43 11.42 -5.62
CA SER A 18 -13.63 10.72 -6.10
C SER A 18 -14.70 11.68 -6.63
N LYS A 19 -14.83 12.89 -6.09
CA LYS A 19 -15.78 13.90 -6.61
C LYS A 19 -15.49 14.22 -8.09
N LEU A 20 -14.22 14.44 -8.43
CA LEU A 20 -13.80 14.73 -9.80
C LEU A 20 -13.92 13.50 -10.72
N MET A 21 -13.71 12.30 -10.18
CA MET A 21 -13.86 11.06 -10.93
C MET A 21 -15.33 10.73 -11.22
N LEU A 22 -16.24 11.04 -10.28
CA LEU A 22 -17.69 10.86 -10.43
C LEU A 22 -18.25 11.70 -11.59
N GLU A 23 -17.76 12.93 -11.81
CA GLU A 23 -18.17 13.77 -12.94
C GLU A 23 -17.89 13.10 -14.29
N LYS A 24 -16.85 12.25 -14.35
CA LYS A 24 -16.40 11.55 -15.56
C LYS A 24 -16.89 10.09 -15.62
N SER A 25 -17.51 9.60 -14.56
CA SER A 25 -17.87 8.18 -14.38
C SER A 25 -16.69 7.26 -14.67
N SER A 26 -15.45 7.68 -14.31
CA SER A 26 -14.22 6.95 -14.58
C SER A 26 -13.11 7.39 -13.64
N GLY A 27 -12.37 6.45 -13.09
CA GLY A 27 -11.22 6.74 -12.24
C GLY A 27 -10.54 5.52 -11.67
N SER A 28 -9.35 5.73 -11.13
CA SER A 28 -8.60 4.72 -10.38
C SER A 28 -7.90 5.36 -9.20
N ILE A 29 -8.21 4.87 -8.00
CA ILE A 29 -7.57 5.26 -6.74
C ILE A 29 -6.61 4.14 -6.36
N VAL A 30 -5.35 4.48 -6.06
CA VAL A 30 -4.36 3.55 -5.53
C VAL A 30 -3.84 4.05 -4.19
N ASN A 31 -4.24 3.40 -3.13
CA ASN A 31 -3.79 3.70 -1.77
C ASN A 31 -2.46 2.99 -1.46
N ILE A 32 -1.62 3.60 -0.62
CA ILE A 32 -0.39 2.97 -0.15
C ILE A 32 -0.61 2.40 1.26
N ALA A 33 -0.84 1.09 1.32
CA ALA A 33 -0.93 0.30 2.55
C ALA A 33 0.48 -0.09 3.06
N SER A 34 0.64 -1.26 3.59
CA SER A 34 1.90 -1.92 3.98
C SER A 34 1.62 -3.38 4.27
N ILE A 35 2.62 -4.25 4.14
CA ILE A 35 2.55 -5.60 4.71
C ILE A 35 2.31 -5.57 6.23
N MET A 36 2.70 -4.49 6.91
CA MET A 36 2.43 -4.29 8.35
C MET A 36 0.96 -3.94 8.65
N GLY A 37 0.09 -3.81 7.66
CA GLY A 37 -1.35 -3.70 7.85
C GLY A 37 -1.96 -5.00 8.40
N PRO A 38 -1.80 -6.13 7.69
CA PRO A 38 -2.21 -7.46 8.18
C PRO A 38 -1.20 -8.11 9.14
N LEU A 39 0.08 -7.76 9.05
CA LEU A 39 1.13 -8.30 9.92
C LEU A 39 1.44 -7.36 11.08
N GLY A 40 1.76 -7.93 12.25
CA GLY A 40 2.17 -7.17 13.42
C GLY A 40 3.69 -7.19 13.64
N ARG A 41 4.22 -6.10 14.22
CA ARG A 41 5.59 -6.04 14.76
C ARG A 41 5.57 -5.25 16.06
N LYS A 42 6.47 -5.60 16.98
CA LYS A 42 6.63 -4.85 18.23
C LYS A 42 6.88 -3.36 17.95
N THR A 43 6.37 -2.49 18.80
CA THR A 43 6.59 -1.04 18.84
C THR A 43 5.95 -0.20 17.73
N ILE A 44 5.20 -0.79 16.80
CA ILE A 44 4.57 -0.07 15.67
C ILE A 44 3.05 -0.21 15.63
N SER A 45 2.37 -0.40 16.78
CA SER A 45 0.91 -0.61 16.81
C SER A 45 0.11 0.50 16.10
N ALA A 46 0.45 1.77 16.32
CA ALA A 46 -0.22 2.88 15.65
C ALA A 46 -0.02 2.84 14.12
N TYR A 47 1.19 2.47 13.65
CA TYR A 47 1.46 2.31 12.23
C TYR A 47 0.66 1.16 11.63
N THR A 48 0.71 -0.02 12.25
CA THR A 48 -0.10 -1.20 11.85
C THR A 48 -1.58 -0.86 11.78
N THR A 49 -2.13 -0.20 12.80
CA THR A 49 -3.53 0.24 12.82
C THR A 49 -3.83 1.17 11.63
N SER A 50 -2.96 2.16 11.38
CA SER A 50 -3.17 3.09 10.26
C SER A 50 -3.16 2.38 8.90
N LYS A 51 -2.24 1.42 8.70
CA LYS A 51 -2.12 0.68 7.44
C LYS A 51 -3.20 -0.39 7.27
N GLY A 52 -3.67 -1.00 8.37
CA GLY A 52 -4.87 -1.82 8.39
C GLY A 52 -6.12 -1.02 8.04
N GLY A 53 -6.24 0.20 8.56
CA GLY A 53 -7.30 1.14 8.20
C GLY A 53 -7.33 1.49 6.69
N ILE A 54 -6.15 1.64 6.06
CA ILE A 54 -6.04 1.83 4.59
C ILE A 54 -6.59 0.62 3.82
N VAL A 55 -6.37 -0.59 4.29
CA VAL A 55 -6.95 -1.81 3.68
C VAL A 55 -8.48 -1.76 3.75
N GLY A 56 -9.03 -1.42 4.92
CA GLY A 56 -10.48 -1.25 5.10
C GLY A 56 -11.05 -0.15 4.21
N LEU A 57 -10.41 1.02 4.18
CA LEU A 57 -10.79 2.15 3.33
C LEU A 57 -10.81 1.76 1.84
N THR A 58 -9.80 1.04 1.38
CA THR A 58 -9.70 0.59 -0.02
C THR A 58 -10.87 -0.29 -0.41
N LYS A 59 -11.24 -1.25 0.44
CA LYS A 59 -12.37 -2.15 0.19
C LYS A 59 -13.70 -1.41 0.21
N ALA A 60 -13.90 -0.52 1.16
CA ALA A 60 -15.12 0.28 1.25
C ALA A 60 -15.32 1.14 -0.01
N LEU A 61 -14.29 1.91 -0.40
CA LEU A 61 -14.35 2.75 -1.59
C LEU A 61 -14.52 1.94 -2.88
N ALA A 62 -13.94 0.75 -2.97
CA ALA A 62 -14.12 -0.13 -4.13
C ALA A 62 -15.59 -0.55 -4.31
N VAL A 63 -16.29 -0.82 -3.22
CA VAL A 63 -17.72 -1.19 -3.22
C VAL A 63 -18.58 0.04 -3.50
N GLU A 64 -18.30 1.16 -2.84
CA GLU A 64 -19.10 2.39 -2.95
C GLU A 64 -19.00 3.03 -4.35
N LEU A 65 -17.80 3.07 -4.93
CA LEU A 65 -17.51 3.79 -6.17
C LEU A 65 -17.52 2.90 -7.42
N GLY A 66 -17.47 1.57 -7.24
CA GLY A 66 -17.47 0.62 -8.34
C GLY A 66 -18.67 0.77 -9.31
N PRO A 67 -19.92 0.92 -8.82
CA PRO A 67 -21.07 1.16 -9.68
C PRO A 67 -20.98 2.41 -10.57
N GLN A 68 -20.11 3.38 -10.20
CA GLN A 68 -19.86 4.60 -10.96
C GLN A 68 -18.62 4.50 -11.86
N GLY A 69 -18.07 3.30 -12.07
CA GLY A 69 -16.92 3.09 -12.95
C GLY A 69 -15.57 3.50 -12.35
N ILE A 70 -15.49 3.69 -11.03
CA ILE A 70 -14.26 4.08 -10.34
C ILE A 70 -13.72 2.87 -9.58
N ARG A 71 -12.44 2.52 -9.80
CA ARG A 71 -11.76 1.45 -9.10
C ARG A 71 -10.94 1.99 -7.93
N CYS A 72 -10.88 1.25 -6.84
CA CYS A 72 -10.05 1.56 -5.69
C CYS A 72 -9.26 0.32 -5.27
N ASN A 73 -7.94 0.41 -5.32
CA ASN A 73 -7.02 -0.65 -4.94
C ASN A 73 -5.94 -0.12 -3.99
N ALA A 74 -5.14 -1.00 -3.43
CA ALA A 74 -3.97 -0.61 -2.64
C ALA A 74 -2.73 -1.38 -3.06
N ILE A 75 -1.57 -0.78 -2.82
CA ILE A 75 -0.28 -1.47 -2.81
C ILE A 75 0.14 -1.64 -1.36
N ALA A 76 0.62 -2.83 -1.01
CA ALA A 76 1.20 -3.14 0.30
C ALA A 76 2.71 -3.41 0.14
N PRO A 77 3.57 -2.39 0.25
CA PRO A 77 5.00 -2.56 0.17
C PRO A 77 5.56 -3.35 1.36
N GLY A 78 6.63 -4.11 1.09
CA GLY A 78 7.54 -4.64 2.10
C GLY A 78 8.60 -3.63 2.51
N PHE A 79 9.84 -4.08 2.61
CA PHE A 79 10.99 -3.23 2.95
C PHE A 79 11.67 -2.71 1.68
N PHE A 80 11.69 -1.39 1.55
CA PHE A 80 12.27 -0.68 0.40
C PHE A 80 13.35 0.29 0.86
N VAL A 81 14.36 0.49 0.03
CA VAL A 81 15.43 1.48 0.26
C VAL A 81 14.85 2.86 -0.01
N THR A 82 14.50 3.58 1.05
CA THR A 82 13.95 4.95 0.98
C THR A 82 14.65 5.81 2.02
N GLU A 83 14.60 7.13 1.86
CA GLU A 83 15.13 8.07 2.86
C GLU A 83 14.58 7.80 4.27
N MET A 84 13.29 7.44 4.37
CA MET A 84 12.63 7.09 5.64
C MET A 84 13.25 5.85 6.28
N ASN A 85 13.76 4.91 5.50
CA ASN A 85 14.27 3.62 5.95
C ASN A 85 15.80 3.56 6.05
N THR A 86 16.53 4.65 5.74
CA THR A 86 18.00 4.68 5.72
C THR A 86 18.59 4.16 7.03
N ALA A 87 18.15 4.68 8.18
CA ALA A 87 18.66 4.24 9.47
C ALA A 87 18.43 2.74 9.76
N MET A 88 17.34 2.16 9.25
CA MET A 88 17.07 0.72 9.37
C MET A 88 17.92 -0.10 8.38
N LYS A 89 18.12 0.40 7.18
CA LYS A 89 18.94 -0.25 6.15
C LYS A 89 20.42 -0.25 6.56
N ASP A 90 20.91 0.83 7.16
CA ASP A 90 22.29 0.98 7.63
C ASP A 90 22.58 0.17 8.89
N ASN A 91 21.56 -0.23 9.64
CA ASN A 91 21.72 -1.16 10.75
C ASN A 91 21.96 -2.57 10.20
N GLN A 92 23.20 -3.04 10.26
CA GLN A 92 23.66 -4.32 9.69
C GLN A 92 22.81 -5.51 10.18
N GLU A 93 22.55 -5.58 11.48
CA GLU A 93 21.78 -6.69 12.09
C GLU A 93 20.34 -6.71 11.56
N PHE A 94 19.68 -5.55 11.57
CA PHE A 94 18.32 -5.43 11.07
C PHE A 94 18.23 -5.67 9.56
N SER A 95 19.18 -5.14 8.79
CA SER A 95 19.21 -5.35 7.34
C SER A 95 19.40 -6.82 6.99
N SER A 96 20.35 -7.50 7.63
CA SER A 96 20.58 -8.94 7.45
C SER A 96 19.37 -9.78 7.86
N PHE A 97 18.68 -9.39 8.93
CA PHE A 97 17.42 -10.05 9.35
C PHE A 97 16.32 -9.92 8.27
N ILE A 98 16.14 -8.72 7.69
CA ILE A 98 15.14 -8.51 6.62
C ILE A 98 15.52 -9.28 5.36
N GLU A 99 16.79 -9.22 4.95
CA GLU A 99 17.30 -9.94 3.77
C GLU A 99 17.15 -11.46 3.93
N GLY A 100 17.49 -12.00 5.11
CA GLY A 100 17.33 -13.41 5.40
C GLY A 100 15.86 -13.89 5.46
N ARG A 101 14.94 -12.97 5.79
CA ARG A 101 13.49 -13.24 5.81
C ARG A 101 12.80 -12.99 4.48
N THR A 102 13.43 -12.30 3.57
CA THR A 102 12.86 -12.02 2.23
C THR A 102 13.34 -13.10 1.25
N PRO A 103 12.45 -13.86 0.61
CA PRO A 103 12.85 -14.88 -0.37
C PRO A 103 13.76 -14.36 -1.49
N LEU A 104 13.58 -13.10 -1.94
CA LEU A 104 14.49 -12.47 -2.91
C LEU A 104 15.80 -11.97 -2.29
N GLN A 105 16.03 -12.17 -0.99
CA GLN A 105 17.26 -11.91 -0.23
C GLN A 105 17.80 -10.49 -0.38
N ARG A 106 16.94 -9.51 -0.53
CA ARG A 106 17.30 -8.11 -0.65
C ARG A 106 16.16 -7.18 -0.26
N TRP A 107 16.48 -5.93 -0.04
CA TRP A 107 15.52 -4.83 -0.01
C TRP A 107 15.03 -4.51 -1.42
N GLY A 108 13.78 -4.07 -1.52
CA GLY A 108 13.24 -3.53 -2.78
C GLY A 108 13.78 -2.14 -3.09
N GLN A 109 13.78 -1.78 -4.37
CA GLN A 109 14.06 -0.41 -4.81
C GLN A 109 12.74 0.33 -5.04
N PRO A 110 12.64 1.65 -4.75
CA PRO A 110 11.40 2.42 -4.91
C PRO A 110 10.76 2.28 -6.31
N GLU A 111 11.59 2.16 -7.34
CA GLU A 111 11.16 2.01 -8.74
C GLU A 111 10.37 0.72 -8.96
N GLU A 112 10.60 -0.31 -8.14
CA GLU A 112 9.90 -1.60 -8.25
C GLU A 112 8.42 -1.52 -7.81
N ILE A 113 8.04 -0.45 -7.09
CA ILE A 113 6.63 -0.16 -6.77
C ILE A 113 5.92 0.48 -7.97
N ALA A 114 6.66 1.24 -8.79
CA ALA A 114 6.09 1.99 -9.89
C ALA A 114 5.33 1.10 -10.89
N GLY A 115 5.87 -0.08 -11.21
CA GLY A 115 5.20 -1.04 -12.09
C GLY A 115 3.83 -1.50 -11.55
N ALA A 116 3.73 -1.76 -10.25
CA ALA A 116 2.48 -2.12 -9.60
C ALA A 116 1.46 -0.94 -9.64
N ALA A 117 1.94 0.27 -9.41
CA ALA A 117 1.10 1.48 -9.48
C ALA A 117 0.57 1.70 -10.90
N VAL A 118 1.44 1.63 -11.91
CA VAL A 118 1.07 1.77 -13.33
C VAL A 118 0.05 0.70 -13.72
N PHE A 119 0.27 -0.58 -13.35
CA PHE A 119 -0.70 -1.65 -13.60
C PHE A 119 -2.06 -1.32 -12.99
N LEU A 120 -2.13 -1.01 -11.70
CA LEU A 120 -3.41 -0.76 -11.02
C LEU A 120 -4.13 0.49 -11.54
N MET A 121 -3.41 1.49 -12.04
CA MET A 121 -4.00 2.70 -12.60
C MET A 121 -4.42 2.54 -14.08
N SER A 122 -3.89 1.57 -14.79
CA SER A 122 -4.13 1.37 -16.23
C SER A 122 -5.39 0.53 -16.51
N SER A 123 -5.77 0.45 -17.78
CA SER A 123 -6.84 -0.43 -18.28
C SER A 123 -6.51 -1.93 -18.14
N ALA A 124 -5.24 -2.31 -18.02
CA ALA A 124 -4.84 -3.69 -17.74
C ALA A 124 -5.42 -4.22 -16.42
N ALA A 125 -5.76 -3.33 -15.47
CA ALA A 125 -6.40 -3.66 -14.21
C ALA A 125 -7.93 -3.36 -14.22
N SER A 126 -8.58 -3.34 -15.38
CA SER A 126 -10.00 -2.94 -15.51
C SER A 126 -10.98 -3.80 -14.68
N TYR A 127 -10.61 -5.04 -14.35
CA TYR A 127 -11.42 -5.94 -13.51
C TYR A 127 -10.80 -6.17 -12.12
N VAL A 128 -9.78 -5.36 -11.74
CA VAL A 128 -9.16 -5.39 -10.41
C VAL A 128 -9.72 -4.26 -9.57
N ASN A 129 -10.51 -4.59 -8.54
CA ASN A 129 -11.14 -3.62 -7.65
C ASN A 129 -11.19 -4.15 -6.21
N GLY A 130 -10.87 -3.33 -5.23
CA GLY A 130 -10.80 -3.71 -3.81
C GLY A 130 -9.59 -4.56 -3.43
N HIS A 131 -8.63 -4.74 -4.35
CA HIS A 131 -7.46 -5.58 -4.14
C HIS A 131 -6.34 -4.83 -3.39
N VAL A 132 -5.59 -5.59 -2.59
CA VAL A 132 -4.36 -5.13 -1.95
C VAL A 132 -3.19 -5.91 -2.54
N LEU A 133 -2.49 -5.30 -3.48
CA LEU A 133 -1.36 -5.90 -4.17
C LEU A 133 -0.11 -5.81 -3.30
N THR A 134 0.36 -6.95 -2.83
CA THR A 134 1.60 -7.03 -2.05
C THR A 134 2.81 -6.99 -2.97
N VAL A 135 3.79 -6.13 -2.62
CA VAL A 135 5.08 -5.99 -3.32
C VAL A 135 6.17 -6.02 -2.24
N ASP A 136 6.71 -7.18 -1.93
CA ASP A 136 7.55 -7.37 -0.74
C ASP A 136 8.68 -8.40 -0.90
N GLY A 137 8.95 -8.84 -2.12
CA GLY A 137 9.97 -9.87 -2.39
C GLY A 137 9.64 -11.24 -1.80
N GLY A 138 8.36 -11.49 -1.47
CA GLY A 138 7.87 -12.73 -0.88
C GLY A 138 7.95 -12.79 0.65
N LEU A 139 8.33 -11.70 1.32
CA LEU A 139 8.53 -11.68 2.77
C LEU A 139 7.28 -12.12 3.53
N SER A 140 6.09 -11.68 3.15
CA SER A 140 4.84 -12.06 3.81
C SER A 140 4.30 -13.43 3.40
N SER A 141 4.94 -14.11 2.46
CA SER A 141 4.56 -15.47 2.01
C SER A 141 5.28 -16.58 2.79
N GLN A 142 6.26 -16.22 3.63
CA GLN A 142 6.97 -17.16 4.50
C GLN A 142 6.26 -17.36 5.83
N VAL A 143 6.36 -18.60 6.32
CA VAL A 143 5.92 -19.02 7.68
C VAL A 143 6.99 -18.69 8.71
#